data_ceb40341bdc32ba3773a94afcce46460
#
_entry.id   ceb40341bdc32ba3773a94afcce46460
#
_cell.length_a   1.000
_cell.length_b   1.000
_cell.length_c   1.000
_cell.angle_alpha   90.00
_cell.angle_beta   90.00
_cell.angle_gamma   90.00
#
_symmetry.space_group_name_H-M   'P 1'
#
loop_
_entity.id
_entity.type
_entity.pdbx_description
1 polymer ?
#
loop_
_entity_poly.entity_id
_entity_poly.type
_entity_poly.pdbx_seq_one_letter_code
_entity_poly.pdbx_strand_id
1 'polypeptide(L)'
;MPEEKFIRAINAFDEYNRKDPNIEAADQQSYPKELLYAVRMTERLKIYAPEAPDYIQLAARCQHIGRWEIPRSTYPMDRKGYLKWRNELKQHHASIAEGILRKCGYDENTIELVKFILLKKQPHVNPDTRLLEDIICLVFIEHYLDDFAFKHEESKVVDILQKTVKKMSPRAVREAAGLAKSNRINELLRMAACSK
;
A
#
# COMPACT_ATOMS: atom_id res chain seq x y z
N MET A 1 12.60 -19.41 -16.73
CA MET A 1 11.55 -18.67 -17.44
C MET A 1 11.20 -17.36 -16.71
N PRO A 2 10.79 -16.25 -17.39
CA PRO A 2 10.41 -15.00 -16.70
C PRO A 2 9.29 -15.22 -15.67
N GLU A 3 8.26 -15.99 -16.02
CA GLU A 3 7.14 -16.32 -15.14
C GLU A 3 7.55 -17.06 -13.86
N GLU A 4 8.46 -18.03 -13.93
CA GLU A 4 8.97 -18.76 -12.77
C GLU A 4 9.74 -17.82 -11.83
N LYS A 5 10.47 -16.86 -12.38
CA LYS A 5 11.22 -15.86 -11.61
C LYS A 5 10.26 -14.95 -10.86
N PHE A 6 9.18 -14.52 -11.51
CA PHE A 6 8.14 -13.70 -10.91
C PHE A 6 7.44 -14.45 -9.76
N ILE A 7 6.99 -15.69 -9.98
CA ILE A 7 6.35 -16.52 -8.96
C ILE A 7 7.29 -16.73 -7.76
N ARG A 8 8.58 -17.00 -7.99
CA ARG A 8 9.56 -17.14 -6.90
C ARG A 8 9.67 -15.86 -6.06
N ALA A 9 9.69 -14.70 -6.68
CA ALA A 9 9.78 -13.44 -5.96
C ALA A 9 8.51 -13.17 -5.12
N ILE A 10 7.33 -13.38 -5.69
CA ILE A 10 6.05 -13.25 -4.97
C ILE A 10 6.02 -14.20 -3.76
N ASN A 11 6.37 -15.47 -3.95
CA ASN A 11 6.42 -16.45 -2.87
C ASN A 11 7.43 -16.05 -1.77
N ALA A 12 8.58 -15.50 -2.15
CA ALA A 12 9.59 -15.07 -1.19
C ALA A 12 9.13 -13.84 -0.38
N PHE A 13 8.39 -12.90 -0.98
CA PHE A 13 7.75 -11.79 -0.27
C PHE A 13 6.69 -12.30 0.71
N ASP A 14 5.89 -13.27 0.29
CA ASP A 14 4.85 -13.86 1.13
C ASP A 14 5.45 -14.62 2.31
N GLU A 15 6.47 -15.42 2.09
CA GLU A 15 7.21 -16.12 3.16
C GLU A 15 7.81 -15.15 4.17
N TYR A 16 8.27 -13.98 3.69
CA TYR A 16 8.75 -12.94 4.59
C TYR A 16 7.59 -12.40 5.44
N ASN A 17 6.48 -12.01 4.81
CA ASN A 17 5.32 -11.41 5.48
C ASN A 17 4.52 -12.41 6.35
N ARG A 18 4.64 -13.73 6.13
CA ARG A 18 4.10 -14.75 7.04
C ARG A 18 4.67 -14.70 8.46
N LYS A 19 5.83 -14.09 8.62
CA LYS A 19 6.49 -13.94 9.93
C LYS A 19 5.95 -12.76 10.75
N ASP A 20 5.02 -11.97 10.19
CA ASP A 20 4.40 -10.86 10.92
C ASP A 20 3.64 -11.40 12.13
N PRO A 21 4.00 -11.02 13.37
CA PRO A 21 3.33 -11.45 14.58
C PRO A 21 1.94 -10.82 14.77
N ASN A 22 1.66 -9.75 14.02
CA ASN A 22 0.36 -9.09 14.10
C ASN A 22 -0.64 -9.84 13.22
N ILE A 23 -1.81 -10.11 13.78
CA ILE A 23 -2.88 -10.84 13.08
C ILE A 23 -4.03 -9.90 12.75
N GLU A 24 -4.57 -10.05 11.56
CA GLU A 24 -5.79 -9.38 11.10
C GLU A 24 -6.83 -10.43 10.68
N ALA A 25 -8.07 -10.26 11.14
CA ALA A 25 -9.17 -11.13 10.74
C ALA A 25 -9.82 -10.62 9.45
N ALA A 26 -10.06 -11.53 8.50
CA ALA A 26 -10.80 -11.27 7.27
C ALA A 26 -11.51 -12.56 6.84
N ASP A 27 -12.74 -12.45 6.34
CA ASP A 27 -13.52 -13.58 5.78
C ASP A 27 -13.55 -14.81 6.72
N GLN A 28 -13.77 -14.55 8.02
CA GLN A 28 -13.81 -15.55 9.10
C GLN A 28 -12.49 -16.32 9.32
N GLN A 29 -11.39 -15.83 8.79
CA GLN A 29 -10.05 -16.38 8.96
C GLN A 29 -9.10 -15.35 9.55
N SER A 30 -7.97 -15.82 10.07
CA SER A 30 -6.92 -14.98 10.64
C SER A 30 -5.66 -15.07 9.77
N TYR A 31 -5.11 -13.92 9.45
CA TYR A 31 -3.92 -13.81 8.57
C TYR A 31 -2.84 -12.96 9.23
N PRO A 32 -1.54 -13.22 8.97
CA PRO A 32 -0.50 -12.25 9.23
C PRO A 32 -0.84 -10.93 8.51
N LYS A 33 -0.83 -9.84 9.25
CA LYS A 33 -1.40 -8.56 8.80
C LYS A 33 -0.78 -8.04 7.50
N GLU A 34 0.55 -8.02 7.43
CA GLU A 34 1.20 -7.48 6.23
C GLU A 34 1.16 -8.47 5.05
N LEU A 35 0.95 -9.77 5.28
CA LEU A 35 0.64 -10.72 4.22
C LEU A 35 -0.73 -10.44 3.60
N LEU A 36 -1.77 -10.26 4.44
CA LEU A 36 -3.11 -9.93 3.99
C LEU A 36 -3.12 -8.60 3.21
N TYR A 37 -2.41 -7.58 3.73
CA TYR A 37 -2.26 -6.31 3.05
C TYR A 37 -1.60 -6.47 1.66
N ALA A 38 -0.54 -7.28 1.55
CA ALA A 38 0.14 -7.56 0.29
C ALA A 38 -0.76 -8.24 -0.74
N VAL A 39 -1.62 -9.18 -0.31
CA VAL A 39 -2.63 -9.82 -1.16
C VAL A 39 -3.63 -8.78 -1.68
N ARG A 40 -4.23 -7.98 -0.80
CA ARG A 40 -5.18 -6.90 -1.15
C ARG A 40 -4.59 -5.90 -2.14
N MET A 41 -3.33 -5.52 -1.97
CA MET A 41 -2.61 -4.64 -2.90
C MET A 41 -2.50 -5.26 -4.29
N THR A 42 -2.18 -6.55 -4.38
CA THR A 42 -2.06 -7.28 -5.65
C THR A 42 -3.42 -7.42 -6.33
N GLU A 43 -4.45 -7.78 -5.59
CA GLU A 43 -5.81 -7.95 -6.11
C GLU A 43 -6.36 -6.61 -6.64
N ARG A 44 -6.21 -5.54 -5.87
CA ARG A 44 -6.64 -4.21 -6.30
C ARG A 44 -5.88 -3.72 -7.53
N LEU A 45 -4.58 -3.97 -7.61
CA LEU A 45 -3.77 -3.63 -8.79
C LEU A 45 -4.27 -4.39 -10.03
N LYS A 46 -4.54 -5.68 -9.93
CA LYS A 46 -5.07 -6.48 -11.05
C LYS A 46 -6.40 -5.96 -11.58
N ILE A 47 -7.28 -5.47 -10.70
CA ILE A 47 -8.57 -4.88 -11.10
C ILE A 47 -8.35 -3.51 -11.74
N TYR A 48 -7.55 -2.66 -11.11
CA TYR A 48 -7.38 -1.27 -11.52
C TYR A 48 -6.46 -1.10 -12.74
N ALA A 49 -5.41 -1.89 -12.84
CA ALA A 49 -4.41 -1.83 -13.92
C ALA A 49 -3.95 -3.25 -14.30
N PRO A 50 -4.78 -4.06 -14.99
CA PRO A 50 -4.47 -5.45 -15.30
C PRO A 50 -3.20 -5.61 -16.14
N GLU A 51 -2.86 -4.62 -16.95
CA GLU A 51 -1.67 -4.61 -17.82
C GLU A 51 -0.43 -4.00 -17.13
N ALA A 52 -0.46 -3.84 -15.79
CA ALA A 52 0.69 -3.30 -15.06
C ALA A 52 1.91 -4.22 -15.25
N PRO A 53 3.09 -3.67 -15.60
CA PRO A 53 4.30 -4.48 -15.79
C PRO A 53 4.76 -5.14 -14.48
N ASP A 54 5.53 -6.22 -14.60
CA ASP A 54 5.98 -7.05 -13.47
C ASP A 54 6.59 -6.26 -12.33
N TYR A 55 7.43 -5.25 -12.62
CA TYR A 55 8.08 -4.45 -11.58
C TYR A 55 7.08 -3.65 -10.72
N ILE A 56 5.94 -3.23 -11.29
CA ILE A 56 4.86 -2.59 -10.52
C ILE A 56 4.11 -3.62 -9.68
N GLN A 57 3.84 -4.80 -10.25
CA GLN A 57 3.19 -5.89 -9.51
C GLN A 57 4.06 -6.34 -8.32
N LEU A 58 5.38 -6.46 -8.52
CA LEU A 58 6.35 -6.74 -7.45
C LEU A 58 6.34 -5.64 -6.38
N ALA A 59 6.38 -4.36 -6.79
CA ALA A 59 6.33 -3.22 -5.86
C ALA A 59 5.03 -3.20 -5.04
N ALA A 60 3.89 -3.50 -5.66
CA ALA A 60 2.61 -3.61 -4.94
C ALA A 60 2.63 -4.74 -3.91
N ARG A 61 3.17 -5.93 -4.26
CA ARG A 61 3.23 -7.07 -3.34
C ARG A 61 4.12 -6.82 -2.13
N CYS A 62 5.24 -6.13 -2.30
CA CYS A 62 6.21 -5.89 -1.22
C CYS A 62 6.12 -4.50 -0.59
N GLN A 63 5.06 -3.73 -0.85
CA GLN A 63 4.92 -2.34 -0.45
C GLN A 63 5.04 -2.09 1.06
N HIS A 64 4.65 -3.05 1.89
CA HIS A 64 4.78 -3.01 3.36
C HIS A 64 5.62 -4.19 3.92
N ILE A 65 6.47 -4.80 3.11
CA ILE A 65 7.27 -5.96 3.54
C ILE A 65 8.09 -5.63 4.80
N GLY A 66 8.00 -6.49 5.81
CA GLY A 66 8.74 -6.31 7.07
C GLY A 66 8.32 -5.10 7.92
N ARG A 67 7.12 -4.51 7.69
CA ARG A 67 6.66 -3.32 8.40
C ARG A 67 6.66 -3.46 9.93
N TRP A 68 6.36 -4.64 10.45
CA TRP A 68 6.30 -4.92 11.90
C TRP A 68 7.66 -4.83 12.59
N GLU A 69 8.76 -4.93 11.85
CA GLU A 69 10.12 -4.88 12.40
C GLU A 69 10.52 -3.48 12.88
N ILE A 70 9.81 -2.44 12.40
CA ILE A 70 9.99 -1.06 12.84
C ILE A 70 8.67 -0.51 13.40
N PRO A 71 8.33 -0.81 14.67
CA PRO A 71 7.08 -0.38 15.28
C PRO A 71 6.98 1.15 15.39
N ARG A 72 5.77 1.70 15.19
CA ARG A 72 5.53 3.14 15.34
C ARG A 72 5.87 3.66 16.75
N SER A 73 5.67 2.83 17.77
CA SER A 73 5.93 3.15 19.17
C SER A 73 7.39 3.43 19.52
N THR A 74 8.33 3.05 18.67
CA THR A 74 9.77 3.34 18.85
C THR A 74 10.16 4.76 18.45
N TYR A 75 9.21 5.58 17.96
CA TYR A 75 9.42 6.96 17.56
C TYR A 75 8.51 7.91 18.37
N PRO A 76 8.88 9.19 18.55
CA PRO A 76 8.00 10.16 19.20
C PRO A 76 6.62 10.20 18.56
N MET A 77 5.55 10.30 19.38
CA MET A 77 4.16 10.26 18.93
C MET A 77 3.66 11.62 18.40
N ASP A 78 4.59 12.43 17.90
CA ASP A 78 4.33 13.70 17.22
C ASP A 78 4.44 13.58 15.69
N ARG A 79 4.21 14.68 14.97
CA ARG A 79 4.32 14.76 13.52
C ARG A 79 5.74 14.48 13.01
N LYS A 80 6.76 14.97 13.73
CA LYS A 80 8.18 14.80 13.34
C LYS A 80 8.60 13.34 13.44
N GLY A 81 8.27 12.69 14.56
CA GLY A 81 8.51 11.26 14.75
C GLY A 81 7.75 10.40 13.74
N TYR A 82 6.50 10.76 13.40
CA TYR A 82 5.76 10.08 12.35
C TYR A 82 6.42 10.16 10.97
N LEU A 83 6.90 11.34 10.59
CA LEU A 83 7.56 11.52 9.29
C LEU A 83 8.89 10.76 9.23
N LYS A 84 9.68 10.77 10.34
CA LYS A 84 10.91 10.00 10.45
C LYS A 84 10.64 8.52 10.31
N TRP A 85 9.71 7.98 11.11
CA TRP A 85 9.29 6.59 11.03
C TRP A 85 8.87 6.16 9.62
N ARG A 86 8.01 6.94 8.96
CA ARG A 86 7.57 6.65 7.59
C ARG A 86 8.72 6.65 6.58
N ASN A 87 9.70 7.51 6.76
CA ASN A 87 10.84 7.57 5.85
C ASN A 87 11.76 6.36 6.04
N GLU A 88 12.02 5.97 7.29
CA GLU A 88 12.80 4.77 7.58
C GLU A 88 12.11 3.49 7.12
N LEU A 89 10.78 3.40 7.28
CA LEU A 89 10.01 2.28 6.74
C LEU A 89 10.18 2.12 5.23
N LYS A 90 10.13 3.21 4.44
CA LYS A 90 10.33 3.11 2.99
C LYS A 90 11.71 2.53 2.65
N GLN A 91 12.75 2.98 3.34
CA GLN A 91 14.11 2.44 3.15
C GLN A 91 14.18 0.96 3.52
N HIS A 92 13.56 0.60 4.64
CA HIS A 92 13.49 -0.78 5.10
C HIS A 92 12.80 -1.70 4.10
N HIS A 93 11.60 -1.32 3.62
CA HIS A 93 10.88 -2.09 2.60
C HIS A 93 11.71 -2.23 1.31
N ALA A 94 12.33 -1.15 0.85
CA ALA A 94 13.17 -1.16 -0.35
C ALA A 94 14.39 -2.07 -0.19
N SER A 95 15.03 -2.08 0.98
CA SER A 95 16.19 -2.93 1.27
C SER A 95 15.84 -4.42 1.30
N ILE A 96 14.73 -4.79 1.95
CA ILE A 96 14.26 -6.19 1.98
C ILE A 96 13.91 -6.65 0.57
N ALA A 97 13.14 -5.83 -0.17
CA ALA A 97 12.72 -6.15 -1.54
C ALA A 97 13.93 -6.34 -2.45
N GLU A 98 14.93 -5.46 -2.40
CA GLU A 98 16.18 -5.58 -3.15
C GLU A 98 16.88 -6.91 -2.88
N GLY A 99 17.06 -7.26 -1.59
CA GLY A 99 17.72 -8.50 -1.19
C GLY A 99 17.00 -9.75 -1.73
N ILE A 100 15.68 -9.75 -1.73
CA ILE A 100 14.86 -10.86 -2.25
C ILE A 100 14.94 -10.93 -3.77
N LEU A 101 14.74 -9.80 -4.46
CA LEU A 101 14.76 -9.73 -5.93
C LEU A 101 16.13 -10.15 -6.49
N ARG A 102 17.21 -9.73 -5.85
CA ARG A 102 18.58 -10.14 -6.23
C ARG A 102 18.77 -11.64 -6.11
N LYS A 103 18.30 -12.26 -5.03
CA LYS A 103 18.33 -13.73 -4.84
C LYS A 103 17.44 -14.46 -5.85
N CYS A 104 16.37 -13.83 -6.32
CA CYS A 104 15.51 -14.38 -7.37
C CYS A 104 16.08 -14.21 -8.78
N GLY A 105 17.22 -13.52 -8.94
CA GLY A 105 17.90 -13.35 -10.22
C GLY A 105 17.34 -12.20 -11.08
N TYR A 106 16.77 -11.16 -10.45
CA TYR A 106 16.41 -9.94 -11.15
C TYR A 106 17.65 -9.09 -11.45
N ASP A 107 17.63 -8.42 -12.61
CA ASP A 107 18.66 -7.47 -13.00
C ASP A 107 18.55 -6.16 -12.18
N GLU A 108 19.68 -5.44 -12.12
CA GLU A 108 19.76 -4.19 -11.35
C GLU A 108 18.72 -3.14 -11.82
N ASN A 109 18.41 -3.07 -13.11
CA ASN A 109 17.45 -2.11 -13.64
C ASN A 109 16.04 -2.37 -13.05
N THR A 110 15.59 -3.61 -13.07
CA THR A 110 14.30 -4.01 -12.47
C THR A 110 14.28 -3.75 -10.97
N ILE A 111 15.36 -4.07 -10.26
CA ILE A 111 15.50 -3.83 -8.82
C ILE A 111 15.38 -2.33 -8.52
N GLU A 112 16.09 -1.48 -9.26
CA GLU A 112 16.04 -0.03 -9.05
C GLU A 112 14.67 0.58 -9.39
N LEU A 113 13.93 0.05 -10.37
CA LEU A 113 12.55 0.45 -10.65
C LEU A 113 11.64 0.14 -9.45
N VAL A 114 11.71 -1.07 -8.92
CA VAL A 114 10.93 -1.45 -7.71
C VAL A 114 11.29 -0.56 -6.52
N LYS A 115 12.58 -0.35 -6.24
CA LYS A 115 13.04 0.52 -5.17
C LYS A 115 12.58 1.97 -5.35
N PHE A 116 12.65 2.50 -6.57
CA PHE A 116 12.19 3.86 -6.88
C PHE A 116 10.72 4.06 -6.47
N ILE A 117 9.87 3.09 -6.80
CA ILE A 117 8.44 3.12 -6.50
C ILE A 117 8.21 2.99 -4.97
N LEU A 118 8.88 2.04 -4.30
CA LEU A 118 8.77 1.83 -2.84
C LEU A 118 9.22 3.06 -2.04
N LEU A 119 10.27 3.73 -2.48
CA LEU A 119 10.77 4.96 -1.89
C LEU A 119 9.84 6.16 -2.17
N LYS A 120 8.81 5.97 -3.02
CA LYS A 120 7.85 7.01 -3.41
C LYS A 120 8.54 8.24 -3.99
N LYS A 121 9.52 8.02 -4.87
CA LYS A 121 10.21 9.10 -5.55
C LYS A 121 9.27 9.74 -6.59
N GLN A 122 9.28 11.06 -6.66
CA GLN A 122 8.53 11.85 -7.63
C GLN A 122 7.03 11.50 -7.74
N PRO A 123 6.25 11.42 -6.64
CA PRO A 123 4.88 10.88 -6.63
C PRO A 123 3.90 11.69 -7.48
N HIS A 124 4.22 12.94 -7.81
CA HIS A 124 3.37 13.79 -8.63
C HIS A 124 3.74 13.80 -10.12
N VAL A 125 4.91 13.28 -10.47
CA VAL A 125 5.47 13.32 -11.84
C VAL A 125 5.57 11.92 -12.44
N ASN A 126 6.07 10.97 -11.66
CA ASN A 126 6.28 9.60 -12.16
C ASN A 126 4.96 8.81 -12.15
N PRO A 127 4.52 8.27 -13.30
CA PRO A 127 3.25 7.57 -13.44
C PRO A 127 3.18 6.28 -12.61
N ASP A 128 4.30 5.55 -12.48
CA ASP A 128 4.34 4.28 -11.75
C ASP A 128 4.23 4.49 -10.24
N THR A 129 4.94 5.50 -9.71
CA THR A 129 4.80 5.89 -8.29
C THR A 129 3.38 6.38 -8.01
N ARG A 130 2.78 7.11 -8.95
CA ARG A 130 1.40 7.59 -8.83
C ARG A 130 0.40 6.44 -8.87
N LEU A 131 0.60 5.46 -9.77
CA LEU A 131 -0.22 4.26 -9.82
C LEU A 131 -0.19 3.51 -8.49
N LEU A 132 1.00 3.30 -7.90
CA LEU A 132 1.09 2.64 -6.60
C LEU A 132 0.40 3.45 -5.49
N GLU A 133 0.50 4.79 -5.48
CA GLU A 133 -0.24 5.63 -4.53
C GLU A 133 -1.75 5.50 -4.71
N ASP A 134 -2.26 5.42 -5.95
CA ASP A 134 -3.68 5.16 -6.22
C ASP A 134 -4.11 3.82 -5.61
N ILE A 135 -3.37 2.75 -5.84
CA ILE A 135 -3.68 1.42 -5.28
C ILE A 135 -3.67 1.44 -3.74
N ILE A 136 -2.68 2.08 -3.12
CA ILE A 136 -2.63 2.22 -1.65
C ILE A 136 -3.88 2.93 -1.12
N CYS A 137 -4.31 4.00 -1.78
CA CYS A 137 -5.50 4.74 -1.37
C CYS A 137 -6.78 3.92 -1.57
N LEU A 138 -6.91 3.21 -2.70
CA LEU A 138 -8.06 2.35 -2.98
C LEU A 138 -8.16 1.19 -1.98
N VAL A 139 -7.05 0.51 -1.68
CA VAL A 139 -7.00 -0.56 -0.66
C VAL A 139 -7.36 -0.03 0.72
N PHE A 140 -6.89 1.17 1.09
CA PHE A 140 -7.27 1.81 2.34
C PHE A 140 -8.78 2.05 2.41
N ILE A 141 -9.37 2.60 1.36
CA ILE A 141 -10.81 2.91 1.31
C ILE A 141 -11.65 1.64 1.37
N GLU A 142 -11.26 0.61 0.63
CA GLU A 142 -12.01 -0.63 0.52
C GLU A 142 -11.98 -1.51 1.78
N HIS A 143 -10.82 -1.57 2.45
CA HIS A 143 -10.62 -2.57 3.51
C HIS A 143 -10.41 -1.97 4.91
N TYR A 144 -10.04 -0.70 5.03
CA TYR A 144 -9.60 -0.13 6.31
C TYR A 144 -10.36 1.12 6.74
N LEU A 145 -11.02 1.81 5.81
CA LEU A 145 -11.64 3.11 6.08
C LEU A 145 -12.84 3.00 7.01
N ASP A 146 -13.69 1.99 6.84
CA ASP A 146 -14.87 1.80 7.71
C ASP A 146 -14.45 1.55 9.17
N ASP A 147 -13.46 0.68 9.38
CA ASP A 147 -12.91 0.42 10.72
C ASP A 147 -12.21 1.65 11.32
N PHE A 148 -11.55 2.43 10.48
CA PHE A 148 -10.94 3.69 10.90
C PHE A 148 -12.02 4.69 11.32
N ALA A 149 -13.08 4.82 10.54
CA ALA A 149 -14.18 5.74 10.82
C ALA A 149 -14.94 5.36 12.09
N PHE A 150 -15.09 4.07 12.36
CA PHE A 150 -15.72 3.60 13.59
C PHE A 150 -14.92 3.98 14.86
N LYS A 151 -13.60 4.08 14.75
CA LYS A 151 -12.67 4.34 15.88
C LYS A 151 -12.36 5.81 16.10
N HIS A 152 -12.84 6.70 15.23
CA HIS A 152 -12.45 8.12 15.26
C HIS A 152 -13.63 9.07 15.03
N GLU A 153 -13.48 10.29 15.57
CA GLU A 153 -14.43 11.38 15.36
C GLU A 153 -14.52 11.76 13.86
N GLU A 154 -15.72 12.16 13.41
CA GLU A 154 -16.00 12.48 12.02
C GLU A 154 -15.06 13.53 11.43
N SER A 155 -14.72 14.58 12.20
CA SER A 155 -13.77 15.61 11.78
C SER A 155 -12.40 15.05 11.37
N LYS A 156 -11.93 14.04 12.10
CA LYS A 156 -10.68 13.33 11.80
C LYS A 156 -10.82 12.44 10.57
N VAL A 157 -11.97 11.80 10.40
CA VAL A 157 -12.26 10.99 9.21
C VAL A 157 -12.25 11.87 7.96
N VAL A 158 -12.94 13.03 8.00
CA VAL A 158 -12.96 14.00 6.91
C VAL A 158 -11.56 14.52 6.57
N ASP A 159 -10.74 14.87 7.57
CA ASP A 159 -9.36 15.31 7.36
C ASP A 159 -8.50 14.24 6.66
N ILE A 160 -8.63 12.98 7.06
CA ILE A 160 -7.92 11.86 6.43
C ILE A 160 -8.42 11.63 5.01
N LEU A 161 -9.74 11.69 4.76
CA LEU A 161 -10.30 11.55 3.42
C LEU A 161 -9.82 12.64 2.48
N GLN A 162 -9.83 13.91 2.90
CA GLN A 162 -9.31 15.02 2.10
C GLN A 162 -7.83 14.84 1.75
N LYS A 163 -7.02 14.40 2.72
CA LYS A 163 -5.59 14.08 2.48
C LYS A 163 -5.40 12.90 1.54
N THR A 164 -6.29 11.90 1.60
CA THR A 164 -6.26 10.72 0.73
C THR A 164 -6.63 11.11 -0.69
N VAL A 165 -7.75 11.80 -0.89
CA VAL A 165 -8.22 12.27 -2.20
C VAL A 165 -7.18 13.17 -2.90
N LYS A 166 -6.48 14.04 -2.14
CA LYS A 166 -5.40 14.90 -2.70
C LYS A 166 -4.24 14.12 -3.33
N LYS A 167 -4.01 12.88 -2.91
CA LYS A 167 -2.94 12.02 -3.45
C LYS A 167 -3.40 11.21 -4.67
N MET A 168 -4.70 11.02 -4.83
CA MET A 168 -5.28 10.15 -5.84
C MET A 168 -5.37 10.85 -7.20
N SER A 169 -5.22 10.06 -8.26
CA SER A 169 -5.57 10.50 -9.60
C SER A 169 -7.08 10.70 -9.75
N PRO A 170 -7.55 11.53 -10.72
CA PRO A 170 -8.98 11.66 -10.97
C PRO A 170 -9.69 10.32 -11.29
N ARG A 171 -8.99 9.39 -11.92
CA ARG A 171 -9.50 8.03 -12.16
C ARG A 171 -9.71 7.28 -10.87
N ALA A 172 -8.70 7.28 -9.98
CA ALA A 172 -8.78 6.57 -8.70
C ALA A 172 -9.85 7.17 -7.78
N VAL A 173 -10.05 8.50 -7.80
CA VAL A 173 -11.15 9.15 -7.05
C VAL A 173 -12.51 8.65 -7.53
N ARG A 174 -12.72 8.52 -8.84
CA ARG A 174 -13.98 7.95 -9.38
C ARG A 174 -14.16 6.49 -9.00
N GLU A 175 -13.09 5.69 -9.06
CA GLU A 175 -13.10 4.28 -8.66
C GLU A 175 -13.41 4.10 -7.17
N ALA A 176 -12.92 5.00 -6.32
CA ALA A 176 -13.14 4.97 -4.88
C ALA A 176 -14.62 5.15 -4.49
N ALA A 177 -15.41 5.79 -5.36
CA ALA A 177 -16.82 6.02 -5.10
C ALA A 177 -17.59 4.70 -5.08
N GLY A 178 -18.05 4.29 -3.90
CA GLY A 178 -18.78 3.04 -3.69
C GLY A 178 -17.93 1.87 -3.19
N LEU A 179 -16.61 2.05 -2.97
CA LEU A 179 -15.75 1.00 -2.39
C LEU A 179 -15.93 0.84 -0.87
N ALA A 180 -16.23 1.92 -0.15
CA ALA A 180 -16.52 1.83 1.28
C ALA A 180 -17.82 1.06 1.51
N LYS A 181 -17.85 0.23 2.56
CA LYS A 181 -19.01 -0.60 2.90
C LYS A 181 -20.20 0.24 3.42
N SER A 182 -19.89 1.35 4.10
CA SER A 182 -20.89 2.25 4.69
C SER A 182 -21.34 3.33 3.68
N ASN A 183 -22.65 3.53 3.52
CA ASN A 183 -23.20 4.62 2.71
C ASN A 183 -22.74 5.99 3.22
N ARG A 184 -22.67 6.18 4.56
CA ARG A 184 -22.17 7.42 5.18
C ARG A 184 -20.74 7.72 4.75
N ILE A 185 -19.86 6.71 4.74
CA ILE A 185 -18.46 6.91 4.32
C ILE A 185 -18.36 7.25 2.84
N ASN A 186 -19.21 6.64 2.00
CA ASN A 186 -19.26 6.98 0.58
C ASN A 186 -19.74 8.43 0.35
N GLU A 187 -20.65 8.95 1.18
CA GLU A 187 -21.05 10.36 1.15
C GLU A 187 -19.89 11.28 1.55
N LEU A 188 -19.19 10.98 2.64
CA LEU A 188 -18.01 11.75 3.07
C LEU A 188 -16.90 11.75 2.01
N LEU A 189 -16.70 10.64 1.32
CA LEU A 189 -15.76 10.54 0.18
C LEU A 189 -16.15 11.48 -0.96
N ARG A 190 -17.45 11.52 -1.34
CA ARG A 190 -17.96 12.43 -2.38
C ARG A 190 -17.75 13.88 -1.98
N MET A 191 -18.07 14.25 -0.73
CA MET A 191 -17.86 15.60 -0.22
C MET A 191 -16.37 15.99 -0.25
N ALA A 192 -15.47 15.10 0.19
CA ALA A 192 -14.03 15.33 0.14
C ALA A 192 -13.50 15.49 -1.30
N ALA A 193 -14.09 14.80 -2.27
CA ALA A 193 -13.73 14.91 -3.69
C ALA A 193 -14.20 16.23 -4.32
N CYS A 194 -15.33 16.79 -3.89
CA CYS A 194 -15.88 18.06 -4.38
C CYS A 194 -15.17 19.29 -3.80
N SER A 195 -14.39 19.14 -2.74
CA SER A 195 -13.67 20.24 -2.06
C SER A 195 -12.30 20.55 -2.67
N LYS A 196 -12.05 20.12 -3.93
CA LYS A 196 -10.83 20.41 -4.70
C LYS A 196 -10.91 21.72 -5.45
#